data_ffde5e244b73255176e7b02c0187fb81
#
_entry.id   ffde5e244b73255176e7b02c0187fb81
#
_cell.length_a   1.000
_cell.length_b   1.000
_cell.length_c   1.000
_cell.angle_alpha   90.00
_cell.angle_beta   90.00
_cell.angle_gamma   90.00
#
_symmetry.space_group_name_H-M   'P 1'
#
loop_
_entity.id
_entity.type
_entity.pdbx_description
1 polymer ?
#
loop_
_entity_poly.entity_id
_entity_poly.type
_entity_poly.pdbx_seq_one_letter_code
_entity_poly.pdbx_strand_id
1 'polypeptide(L)'
;METGEEIRKPTLPYGWYPRDRTDIARILSEWTENLEIHEAKAVISPHAGWSFSGRLSALAIASLAESETIVVVGGHLSQASPILFARESIFETVAGDLPADRELLKALGEELRDSGTPSPFPDDEVDNSVEVLLPMIAQLQPKAKLLWLRSPPHYGSKELGAALGRASATLGKKVTCVGSTDLTHYGPAYGFMPVGRGEKAEKWVRGMNDKAFIDALLDMNCETALAHAVRKGSACSAGAAVAALGFAIEAGATDAHLLAYATSLAVRQDDSFVGYAAVAFT
;
A
#
# COMPACT_ATOMS: atom_id res chain seq x y z
N MET A 1 6.28 26.39 23.00
CA MET A 1 6.45 26.46 21.56
C MET A 1 5.14 25.92 20.97
N GLU A 2 4.34 26.79 20.39
CA GLU A 2 3.16 26.39 19.64
C GLU A 2 3.65 25.53 18.46
N THR A 3 3.38 24.23 18.52
CA THR A 3 3.55 23.36 17.34
C THR A 3 2.41 23.70 16.42
N GLY A 4 2.64 24.63 15.46
CA GLY A 4 1.70 24.87 14.39
C GLY A 4 1.32 23.55 13.73
N GLU A 5 0.06 23.41 13.32
CA GLU A 5 -0.38 22.24 12.56
C GLU A 5 0.44 22.16 11.27
N GLU A 6 1.28 21.13 11.14
CA GLU A 6 1.99 20.87 9.90
C GLU A 6 1.05 20.13 8.94
N ILE A 7 0.82 20.71 7.76
CA ILE A 7 -0.10 20.17 6.75
C ILE A 7 0.71 19.66 5.56
N ARG A 8 0.56 18.38 5.22
CA ARG A 8 1.06 17.84 3.95
C ARG A 8 0.04 18.07 2.84
N LYS A 9 0.42 18.90 1.88
CA LYS A 9 -0.41 19.19 0.70
C LYS A 9 -0.20 18.18 -0.40
N PRO A 10 -1.20 17.95 -1.27
CA PRO A 10 -1.04 17.12 -2.46
C PRO A 10 0.06 17.65 -3.37
N THR A 11 0.93 16.75 -3.83
CA THR A 11 2.09 17.07 -4.66
C THR A 11 2.06 16.43 -6.04
N LEU A 12 1.29 15.34 -6.20
CA LEU A 12 1.18 14.64 -7.48
C LEU A 12 0.55 15.53 -8.55
N PRO A 13 1.05 15.49 -9.80
CA PRO A 13 0.55 16.35 -10.87
C PRO A 13 -0.84 15.96 -11.34
N TYR A 14 -1.46 16.81 -12.16
CA TYR A 14 -2.72 16.50 -12.83
C TYR A 14 -2.64 15.18 -13.62
N GLY A 15 -3.74 14.40 -13.59
CA GLY A 15 -3.83 13.12 -14.28
C GLY A 15 -3.54 11.90 -13.41
N TRP A 16 -2.95 12.07 -12.22
CA TRP A 16 -2.78 10.96 -11.28
C TRP A 16 -4.10 10.50 -10.68
N TYR A 17 -4.98 11.44 -10.30
CA TYR A 17 -6.34 11.19 -9.79
C TYR A 17 -7.25 12.40 -10.09
N PRO A 18 -8.58 12.24 -10.04
CA PRO A 18 -9.53 13.34 -10.24
C PRO A 18 -9.32 14.46 -9.21
N ARG A 19 -9.53 15.71 -9.64
CA ARG A 19 -9.39 16.90 -8.78
C ARG A 19 -10.72 17.46 -8.30
N ASP A 20 -11.80 16.72 -8.51
CA ASP A 20 -13.13 17.06 -8.05
C ASP A 20 -13.69 15.95 -7.15
N ARG A 21 -14.24 16.35 -5.98
CA ARG A 21 -14.78 15.42 -4.99
C ARG A 21 -15.97 14.62 -5.51
N THR A 22 -16.81 15.24 -6.34
CA THR A 22 -18.00 14.60 -6.90
C THR A 22 -17.59 13.50 -7.89
N ASP A 23 -16.58 13.77 -8.72
CA ASP A 23 -16.00 12.77 -9.63
C ASP A 23 -15.37 11.61 -8.86
N ILE A 24 -14.62 11.89 -7.79
CA ILE A 24 -14.06 10.86 -6.91
C ILE A 24 -15.17 9.97 -6.35
N ALA A 25 -16.22 10.55 -5.77
CA ALA A 25 -17.32 9.80 -5.17
C ALA A 25 -18.04 8.92 -6.22
N ARG A 26 -18.34 9.47 -7.39
CA ARG A 26 -18.99 8.75 -8.49
C ARG A 26 -18.13 7.58 -8.98
N ILE A 27 -16.86 7.83 -9.27
CA ILE A 27 -15.92 6.81 -9.76
C ILE A 27 -15.76 5.68 -8.75
N LEU A 28 -15.58 6.00 -7.48
CA LEU A 28 -15.43 4.98 -6.44
C LEU A 28 -16.70 4.16 -6.26
N SER A 29 -17.87 4.79 -6.29
CA SER A 29 -19.16 4.07 -6.25
C SER A 29 -19.29 3.06 -7.40
N GLU A 30 -18.96 3.47 -8.64
CA GLU A 30 -18.99 2.60 -9.82
C GLU A 30 -17.98 1.42 -9.70
N TRP A 31 -16.78 1.69 -9.16
CA TRP A 31 -15.74 0.67 -9.09
C TRP A 31 -15.95 -0.36 -7.98
N THR A 32 -16.72 -0.02 -6.94
CA THR A 32 -16.92 -0.86 -5.77
C THR A 32 -18.33 -1.45 -5.66
N GLU A 33 -19.20 -1.22 -6.63
CA GLU A 33 -20.62 -1.61 -6.62
C GLU A 33 -20.86 -3.11 -6.31
N ASN A 34 -19.95 -4.00 -6.77
CA ASN A 34 -20.09 -5.46 -6.63
C ASN A 34 -19.02 -6.05 -5.71
N LEU A 35 -18.52 -5.31 -4.75
CA LEU A 35 -17.52 -5.82 -3.82
C LEU A 35 -18.18 -6.76 -2.80
N GLU A 36 -17.60 -7.94 -2.61
CA GLU A 36 -18.12 -8.98 -1.70
C GLU A 36 -17.40 -8.99 -0.33
N ILE A 37 -16.14 -8.52 -0.27
CA ILE A 37 -15.32 -8.52 0.95
C ILE A 37 -15.31 -7.10 1.54
N HIS A 38 -15.70 -6.98 2.82
CA HIS A 38 -15.81 -5.69 3.52
C HIS A 38 -15.19 -5.71 4.92
N GLU A 39 -14.45 -6.75 5.29
CA GLU A 39 -13.93 -6.94 6.65
C GLU A 39 -12.43 -7.28 6.67
N ALA A 40 -11.70 -6.89 5.62
CA ALA A 40 -10.26 -7.13 5.58
C ALA A 40 -9.52 -6.34 6.66
N LYS A 41 -8.60 -7.00 7.37
CA LYS A 41 -7.71 -6.39 8.35
C LYS A 41 -6.58 -5.61 7.69
N ALA A 42 -6.11 -6.13 6.57
CA ALA A 42 -5.14 -5.46 5.73
C ALA A 42 -5.36 -5.77 4.25
N VAL A 43 -4.79 -4.93 3.38
CA VAL A 43 -4.86 -5.12 1.93
C VAL A 43 -3.53 -4.80 1.26
N ILE A 44 -3.31 -5.37 0.08
CA ILE A 44 -2.33 -4.90 -0.89
C ILE A 44 -3.06 -4.07 -1.94
N SER A 45 -2.55 -2.88 -2.21
CA SER A 45 -3.09 -1.93 -3.20
C SER A 45 -1.99 -1.46 -4.14
N PRO A 46 -2.21 -1.41 -5.45
CA PRO A 46 -1.30 -0.75 -6.36
C PRO A 46 -1.36 0.78 -6.19
N HIS A 47 -0.36 1.50 -6.76
CA HIS A 47 -0.23 2.93 -6.61
C HIS A 47 0.13 3.70 -7.90
N ALA A 48 -0.16 3.14 -9.05
CA ALA A 48 -0.12 3.88 -10.30
C ALA A 48 -1.26 4.92 -10.37
N GLY A 49 -1.21 5.82 -11.34
CA GLY A 49 -2.32 6.76 -11.57
C GLY A 49 -3.66 6.04 -11.76
N TRP A 50 -4.75 6.65 -11.32
CA TRP A 50 -6.08 6.02 -11.25
C TRP A 50 -6.59 5.47 -12.59
N SER A 51 -6.16 6.06 -13.71
CA SER A 51 -6.48 5.53 -15.05
C SER A 51 -5.90 4.13 -15.30
N PHE A 52 -4.85 3.74 -14.61
CA PHE A 52 -4.19 2.44 -14.77
C PHE A 52 -4.59 1.43 -13.69
N SER A 53 -4.48 1.82 -12.42
CA SER A 53 -4.68 0.90 -11.30
C SER A 53 -5.77 1.31 -10.32
N GLY A 54 -6.41 2.48 -10.51
CA GLY A 54 -7.35 3.06 -9.55
C GLY A 54 -8.51 2.14 -9.17
N ARG A 55 -9.05 1.37 -10.14
CA ARG A 55 -10.12 0.40 -9.84
C ARG A 55 -9.64 -0.69 -8.87
N LEU A 56 -8.42 -1.20 -9.04
CA LEU A 56 -7.87 -2.21 -8.14
C LEU A 56 -7.63 -1.63 -6.74
N SER A 57 -7.10 -0.39 -6.68
CA SER A 57 -6.90 0.32 -5.42
C SER A 57 -8.22 0.57 -4.70
N ALA A 58 -9.27 0.95 -5.44
CA ALA A 58 -10.60 1.15 -4.87
C ALA A 58 -11.18 -0.14 -4.29
N LEU A 59 -11.06 -1.27 -5.00
CA LEU A 59 -11.47 -2.60 -4.49
C LEU A 59 -10.71 -2.97 -3.22
N ALA A 60 -9.39 -2.77 -3.19
CA ALA A 60 -8.57 -3.04 -2.01
C ALA A 60 -9.02 -2.19 -0.81
N ILE A 61 -9.09 -0.86 -0.96
CA ILE A 61 -9.43 0.05 0.15
C ILE A 61 -10.87 -0.14 0.63
N ALA A 62 -11.81 -0.36 -0.29
CA ALA A 62 -13.22 -0.60 0.06
C ALA A 62 -13.45 -1.96 0.76
N SER A 63 -12.54 -2.93 0.59
CA SER A 63 -12.62 -4.21 1.30
C SER A 63 -12.16 -4.13 2.77
N LEU A 64 -11.49 -3.06 3.18
CA LEU A 64 -11.06 -2.87 4.58
C LEU A 64 -12.26 -2.77 5.53
N ALA A 65 -12.12 -3.35 6.71
CA ALA A 65 -13.06 -3.12 7.81
C ALA A 65 -13.13 -1.63 8.18
N GLU A 66 -14.27 -1.17 8.69
CA GLU A 66 -14.38 0.18 9.26
C GLU A 66 -13.40 0.32 10.43
N SER A 67 -12.55 1.33 10.39
CA SER A 67 -11.47 1.52 11.36
C SER A 67 -11.34 2.97 11.83
N GLU A 68 -10.78 3.14 13.03
CA GLU A 68 -10.43 4.44 13.59
C GLU A 68 -9.17 5.02 12.93
N THR A 69 -8.28 4.12 12.48
CA THR A 69 -7.03 4.51 11.81
C THR A 69 -6.72 3.57 10.66
N ILE A 70 -6.40 4.14 9.51
CA ILE A 70 -5.82 3.42 8.39
C ILE A 70 -4.33 3.70 8.36
N VAL A 71 -3.53 2.63 8.43
CA VAL A 71 -2.09 2.71 8.19
C VAL A 71 -1.83 2.48 6.71
N VAL A 72 -1.16 3.39 6.04
CA VAL A 72 -0.67 3.17 4.68
C VAL A 72 0.84 3.05 4.73
N VAL A 73 1.34 1.88 4.33
CA VAL A 73 2.77 1.64 4.19
C VAL A 73 3.13 1.72 2.72
N GLY A 74 3.87 2.75 2.35
CA GLY A 74 4.47 2.92 1.03
C GLY A 74 5.88 2.31 0.94
N GLY A 75 6.55 2.54 -0.16
CA GLY A 75 7.88 1.98 -0.43
C GLY A 75 8.81 2.90 -1.20
N HIS A 76 9.33 2.42 -2.33
CA HIS A 76 10.35 3.07 -3.16
C HIS A 76 11.65 3.35 -2.39
N LEU A 77 11.94 2.53 -1.39
CA LEU A 77 13.14 2.63 -0.57
C LEU A 77 14.15 1.55 -0.92
N SER A 78 15.42 1.85 -0.78
CA SER A 78 16.49 0.84 -0.88
C SER A 78 16.47 -0.07 0.35
N GLN A 79 17.09 -1.26 0.24
CA GLN A 79 17.20 -2.18 1.39
C GLN A 79 17.92 -1.58 2.61
N ALA A 80 18.81 -0.61 2.37
CA ALA A 80 19.59 0.04 3.43
C ALA A 80 18.87 1.24 4.06
N SER A 81 17.72 1.63 3.53
CA SER A 81 16.95 2.75 4.08
C SER A 81 16.33 2.39 5.43
N PRO A 82 16.12 3.37 6.32
CA PRO A 82 15.31 3.19 7.52
C PRO A 82 13.82 3.10 7.17
N ILE A 83 13.01 2.68 8.13
CA ILE A 83 11.56 2.90 8.11
C ILE A 83 11.31 4.40 8.25
N LEU A 84 10.39 4.95 7.46
CA LEU A 84 10.07 6.38 7.45
C LEU A 84 8.62 6.63 7.87
N PHE A 85 8.34 7.80 8.46
CA PHE A 85 6.99 8.27 8.79
C PHE A 85 6.79 9.72 8.41
N ALA A 86 5.60 10.10 7.94
CA ALA A 86 5.25 11.48 7.68
C ALA A 86 5.06 12.26 8.99
N ARG A 87 5.70 13.45 9.09
CA ARG A 87 5.69 14.29 10.31
C ARG A 87 4.42 15.11 10.47
N GLU A 88 3.72 15.35 9.39
CA GLU A 88 2.57 16.24 9.36
C GLU A 88 1.44 15.73 10.27
N SER A 89 0.65 16.65 10.77
CA SER A 89 -0.53 16.36 11.61
C SER A 89 -1.81 16.23 10.79
N ILE A 90 -1.81 16.74 9.55
CA ILE A 90 -2.93 16.72 8.63
C ILE A 90 -2.41 16.41 7.23
N PHE A 91 -3.11 15.53 6.51
CA PHE A 91 -2.90 15.21 5.11
C PHE A 91 -4.07 15.74 4.31
N GLU A 92 -3.82 16.83 3.58
CA GLU A 92 -4.84 17.48 2.74
C GLU A 92 -5.14 16.62 1.52
N THR A 93 -6.41 16.39 1.22
CA THR A 93 -6.86 15.73 -0.01
C THR A 93 -8.05 16.43 -0.64
N VAL A 94 -8.26 16.19 -1.93
CA VAL A 94 -9.42 16.70 -2.68
C VAL A 94 -10.74 16.17 -2.11
N ALA A 95 -10.73 15.00 -1.47
CA ALA A 95 -11.94 14.36 -0.92
C ALA A 95 -12.19 14.68 0.56
N GLY A 96 -11.26 15.36 1.22
CA GLY A 96 -11.30 15.74 2.64
C GLY A 96 -9.95 15.48 3.29
N ASP A 97 -9.73 16.09 4.44
CA ASP A 97 -8.47 16.01 5.17
C ASP A 97 -8.43 14.77 6.07
N LEU A 98 -7.28 14.15 6.17
CA LEU A 98 -7.03 13.00 7.03
C LEU A 98 -6.10 13.44 8.18
N PRO A 99 -6.58 13.45 9.44
CA PRO A 99 -5.71 13.76 10.58
C PRO A 99 -4.74 12.59 10.85
N ALA A 100 -3.52 12.92 11.25
CA ALA A 100 -2.52 11.92 11.64
C ALA A 100 -2.87 11.23 12.97
N ASP A 101 -2.64 9.93 13.09
CA ASP A 101 -2.69 9.22 14.37
C ASP A 101 -1.32 9.22 15.07
N ARG A 102 -1.05 10.29 15.81
CA ARG A 102 0.19 10.46 16.58
C ARG A 102 0.32 9.50 17.77
N GLU A 103 -0.81 9.07 18.32
CA GLU A 103 -0.84 8.12 19.43
C GLU A 103 -0.41 6.73 18.97
N LEU A 104 -0.93 6.28 17.82
CA LEU A 104 -0.50 5.01 17.21
C LEU A 104 0.97 5.06 16.78
N LEU A 105 1.45 6.18 16.22
CA LEU A 105 2.87 6.35 15.89
C LEU A 105 3.77 6.22 17.11
N LYS A 106 3.38 6.82 18.24
CA LYS A 106 4.14 6.73 19.49
C LYS A 106 4.18 5.29 20.01
N ALA A 107 3.02 4.62 20.08
CA ALA A 107 2.94 3.22 20.52
C ALA A 107 3.74 2.28 19.60
N LEU A 108 3.69 2.49 18.28
CA LEU A 108 4.52 1.77 17.32
C LEU A 108 6.02 1.92 17.63
N GLY A 109 6.47 3.14 17.94
CA GLY A 109 7.88 3.39 18.30
C GLY A 109 8.30 2.68 19.60
N GLU A 110 7.39 2.45 20.53
CA GLU A 110 7.61 1.68 21.75
C GLU A 110 7.75 0.19 21.42
N GLU A 111 6.81 -0.38 20.67
CA GLU A 111 6.83 -1.79 20.23
C GLU A 111 8.08 -2.16 19.41
N LEU A 112 8.47 -1.29 18.46
CA LEU A 112 9.68 -1.51 17.66
C LEU A 112 10.95 -1.50 18.51
N ARG A 113 11.02 -0.63 19.51
CA ARG A 113 12.16 -0.58 20.44
C ARG A 113 12.26 -1.87 21.26
N ASP A 114 11.14 -2.39 21.74
CA ASP A 114 11.07 -3.61 22.54
C ASP A 114 11.45 -4.85 21.72
N SER A 115 11.16 -4.86 20.41
CA SER A 115 11.61 -5.92 19.47
C SER A 115 13.06 -5.75 18.98
N GLY A 116 13.74 -4.67 19.35
CA GLY A 116 15.10 -4.36 18.86
C GLY A 116 15.13 -3.82 17.42
N THR A 117 13.99 -3.45 16.86
CA THR A 117 13.89 -2.82 15.55
C THR A 117 14.05 -1.29 15.69
N PRO A 118 14.85 -0.63 14.83
CA PRO A 118 14.98 0.83 14.90
C PRO A 118 13.65 1.55 14.76
N SER A 119 13.45 2.61 15.56
CA SER A 119 12.29 3.49 15.43
C SER A 119 12.25 4.15 14.04
N PRO A 120 11.06 4.46 13.50
CA PRO A 120 10.93 5.17 12.23
C PRO A 120 11.56 6.56 12.27
N PHE A 121 12.10 7.00 11.12
CA PHE A 121 12.64 8.34 10.92
C PHE A 121 11.65 9.23 10.18
N PRO A 122 11.73 10.56 10.35
CA PRO A 122 10.89 11.50 9.60
C PRO A 122 11.07 11.37 8.08
N ASP A 123 9.97 11.46 7.34
CA ASP A 123 9.91 11.42 5.87
C ASP A 123 9.48 12.78 5.32
N ASP A 124 10.42 13.47 4.68
CA ASP A 124 10.21 14.77 4.04
C ASP A 124 10.13 14.65 2.50
N GLU A 125 10.19 13.43 1.97
CA GLU A 125 10.20 13.19 0.52
C GLU A 125 8.78 13.15 -0.05
N VAL A 126 8.68 13.53 -1.33
CA VAL A 126 7.48 13.33 -2.15
C VAL A 126 7.48 11.90 -2.67
N ASP A 127 6.43 11.16 -2.39
CA ASP A 127 6.30 9.78 -2.85
C ASP A 127 4.85 9.44 -3.22
N ASN A 128 4.65 8.89 -4.42
CA ASN A 128 3.32 8.56 -4.93
C ASN A 128 2.71 7.33 -4.26
N SER A 129 3.53 6.46 -3.68
CA SER A 129 3.05 5.15 -3.16
C SER A 129 2.03 5.29 -2.03
N VAL A 130 1.95 6.45 -1.37
CA VAL A 130 0.93 6.73 -0.36
C VAL A 130 -0.05 7.79 -0.86
N GLU A 131 0.44 8.93 -1.39
CA GLU A 131 -0.40 10.07 -1.75
C GLU A 131 -1.54 9.70 -2.70
N VAL A 132 -1.29 8.87 -3.71
CA VAL A 132 -2.29 8.51 -4.73
C VAL A 132 -3.53 7.80 -4.16
N LEU A 133 -3.40 7.17 -2.98
CA LEU A 133 -4.47 6.45 -2.30
C LEU A 133 -5.30 7.34 -1.36
N LEU A 134 -4.74 8.46 -0.89
CA LEU A 134 -5.38 9.29 0.14
C LEU A 134 -6.77 9.81 -0.24
N PRO A 135 -7.03 10.28 -1.50
CA PRO A 135 -8.39 10.70 -1.86
C PRO A 135 -9.42 9.57 -1.83
N MET A 136 -9.00 8.31 -2.10
CA MET A 136 -9.90 7.15 -1.95
C MET A 136 -10.21 6.89 -0.49
N ILE A 137 -9.18 6.90 0.37
CA ILE A 137 -9.32 6.69 1.82
C ILE A 137 -10.23 7.76 2.42
N ALA A 138 -9.98 9.03 2.12
CA ALA A 138 -10.80 10.14 2.61
C ALA A 138 -12.27 10.05 2.17
N GLN A 139 -12.55 9.53 0.98
CA GLN A 139 -13.91 9.34 0.47
C GLN A 139 -14.60 8.10 1.07
N LEU A 140 -13.88 6.97 1.18
CA LEU A 140 -14.47 5.68 1.59
C LEU A 140 -14.54 5.54 3.11
N GLN A 141 -13.57 6.11 3.85
CA GLN A 141 -13.52 6.08 5.31
C GLN A 141 -13.25 7.49 5.91
N PRO A 142 -14.19 8.42 5.76
CA PRO A 142 -13.99 9.86 6.07
C PRO A 142 -13.78 10.17 7.55
N LYS A 143 -13.96 9.20 8.44
CA LYS A 143 -13.74 9.36 9.89
C LYS A 143 -12.40 8.81 10.36
N ALA A 144 -11.72 8.07 9.50
CA ALA A 144 -10.45 7.45 9.87
C ALA A 144 -9.33 8.49 9.98
N LYS A 145 -8.44 8.28 10.93
CA LYS A 145 -7.13 8.92 10.96
C LYS A 145 -6.17 8.17 10.02
N LEU A 146 -5.09 8.81 9.67
CA LEU A 146 -4.04 8.23 8.85
C LEU A 146 -2.74 8.06 9.64
N LEU A 147 -2.07 6.92 9.46
CA LEU A 147 -0.65 6.78 9.77
C LEU A 147 0.10 6.48 8.46
N TRP A 148 0.87 7.45 7.97
CA TRP A 148 1.67 7.34 6.75
C TRP A 148 3.07 6.83 7.10
N LEU A 149 3.42 5.65 6.58
CA LEU A 149 4.74 5.04 6.73
C LEU A 149 5.32 4.70 5.36
N ARG A 150 6.65 4.52 5.30
CA ARG A 150 7.34 3.87 4.18
C ARG A 150 8.30 2.82 4.73
N SER A 151 8.32 1.63 4.11
CA SER A 151 9.12 0.51 4.57
C SER A 151 10.08 0.01 3.50
N PRO A 152 11.38 -0.14 3.81
CA PRO A 152 12.36 -0.73 2.90
C PRO A 152 12.12 -2.24 2.71
N PRO A 153 12.59 -2.84 1.58
CA PRO A 153 12.39 -4.26 1.33
C PRO A 153 13.42 -5.14 2.09
N HIS A 154 13.27 -5.25 3.40
CA HIS A 154 14.10 -6.12 4.24
C HIS A 154 13.29 -6.82 5.35
N TYR A 155 13.91 -7.73 6.11
CA TYR A 155 13.21 -8.55 7.11
C TYR A 155 12.50 -7.76 8.22
N GLY A 156 12.99 -6.57 8.56
CA GLY A 156 12.34 -5.68 9.52
C GLY A 156 10.94 -5.19 9.10
N SER A 157 10.59 -5.32 7.82
CA SER A 157 9.26 -4.95 7.32
C SER A 157 8.14 -5.83 7.89
N LYS A 158 8.40 -7.14 8.07
CA LYS A 158 7.45 -8.04 8.74
C LYS A 158 7.24 -7.61 10.20
N GLU A 159 8.33 -7.28 10.89
CA GLU A 159 8.27 -6.83 12.28
C GLU A 159 7.58 -5.47 12.42
N LEU A 160 7.76 -4.55 11.46
CA LEU A 160 6.98 -3.32 11.42
C LEU A 160 5.47 -3.60 11.44
N GLY A 161 5.01 -4.54 10.62
CA GLY A 161 3.61 -4.94 10.58
C GLY A 161 3.14 -5.57 11.90
N ALA A 162 3.89 -6.51 12.44
CA ALA A 162 3.58 -7.14 13.71
C ALA A 162 3.54 -6.12 14.87
N ALA A 163 4.51 -5.19 14.92
CA ALA A 163 4.54 -4.12 15.92
C ALA A 163 3.34 -3.18 15.81
N LEU A 164 2.88 -2.88 14.59
CA LEU A 164 1.62 -2.13 14.38
C LEU A 164 0.41 -2.87 14.95
N GLY A 165 0.32 -4.19 14.74
CA GLY A 165 -0.75 -5.02 15.30
C GLY A 165 -0.76 -5.00 16.83
N ARG A 166 0.41 -5.17 17.46
CA ARG A 166 0.55 -5.09 18.93
C ARG A 166 0.25 -3.70 19.48
N ALA A 167 0.74 -2.64 18.83
CA ALA A 167 0.44 -1.26 19.21
C ALA A 167 -1.07 -0.97 19.14
N SER A 168 -1.74 -1.44 18.08
CA SER A 168 -3.18 -1.35 17.93
C SER A 168 -3.93 -2.04 19.09
N ALA A 169 -3.54 -3.28 19.42
CA ALA A 169 -4.13 -4.05 20.51
C ALA A 169 -3.89 -3.38 21.88
N THR A 170 -2.69 -2.88 22.14
CA THR A 170 -2.34 -2.16 23.38
C THR A 170 -3.18 -0.90 23.57
N LEU A 171 -3.49 -0.18 22.48
CA LEU A 171 -4.34 1.01 22.53
C LEU A 171 -5.85 0.69 22.48
N GLY A 172 -6.24 -0.55 22.21
CA GLY A 172 -7.64 -0.94 22.02
C GLY A 172 -8.29 -0.28 20.80
N LYS A 173 -7.50 0.12 19.79
CA LYS A 173 -7.96 0.80 18.58
C LYS A 173 -8.28 -0.18 17.45
N LYS A 174 -9.31 0.14 16.68
CA LYS A 174 -9.57 -0.52 15.39
C LYS A 174 -8.66 0.09 14.32
N VAL A 175 -7.67 -0.67 13.90
CA VAL A 175 -6.68 -0.27 12.89
C VAL A 175 -6.76 -1.23 11.71
N THR A 176 -6.62 -0.70 10.49
CA THR A 176 -6.43 -1.48 9.26
C THR A 176 -5.17 -1.01 8.55
N CYS A 177 -4.61 -1.88 7.69
CA CYS A 177 -3.33 -1.61 7.04
C CYS A 177 -3.41 -1.77 5.52
N VAL A 178 -2.82 -0.85 4.78
CA VAL A 178 -2.64 -0.90 3.33
C VAL A 178 -1.15 -1.03 3.02
N GLY A 179 -0.76 -2.12 2.38
CA GLY A 179 0.56 -2.29 1.77
C GLY A 179 0.51 -1.81 0.32
N SER A 180 1.12 -0.68 0.05
CA SER A 180 1.06 -0.04 -1.25
C SER A 180 2.22 -0.47 -2.14
N THR A 181 1.93 -1.28 -3.17
CA THR A 181 2.93 -1.76 -4.13
C THR A 181 2.33 -2.05 -5.51
N ASP A 182 2.99 -1.56 -6.56
CA ASP A 182 2.82 -2.14 -7.88
C ASP A 182 3.64 -3.42 -7.98
N LEU A 183 3.32 -4.27 -8.96
CA LEU A 183 4.04 -5.51 -9.22
C LEU A 183 5.20 -5.29 -10.20
N THR A 184 5.47 -6.25 -11.08
CA THR A 184 6.58 -6.19 -12.02
C THR A 184 6.52 -4.95 -12.92
N HIS A 185 7.55 -4.13 -12.87
CA HIS A 185 7.82 -3.08 -13.85
C HIS A 185 8.66 -3.67 -14.98
N TYR A 186 8.03 -3.94 -16.12
CA TYR A 186 8.66 -4.63 -17.24
C TYR A 186 8.89 -3.70 -18.43
N GLY A 187 9.99 -3.91 -19.15
CA GLY A 187 10.24 -3.27 -20.43
C GLY A 187 11.44 -2.32 -20.46
N PRO A 188 11.71 -1.72 -21.64
CA PRO A 188 12.89 -0.87 -21.83
C PRO A 188 12.87 0.38 -20.95
N ALA A 189 11.69 0.95 -20.65
CA ALA A 189 11.57 2.11 -19.77
C ALA A 189 12.05 1.82 -18.33
N TYR A 190 12.02 0.55 -17.91
CA TYR A 190 12.42 0.12 -16.56
C TYR A 190 13.76 -0.64 -16.55
N GLY A 191 14.39 -0.85 -17.73
CA GLY A 191 15.62 -1.60 -17.83
C GLY A 191 15.50 -3.10 -17.45
N PHE A 192 14.29 -3.65 -17.41
CA PHE A 192 14.03 -5.02 -16.97
C PHE A 192 13.24 -5.81 -18.02
N MET A 193 13.93 -6.68 -18.76
CA MET A 193 13.38 -7.49 -19.87
C MET A 193 14.00 -8.90 -19.93
N PRO A 194 13.88 -9.72 -18.89
CA PRO A 194 14.58 -11.01 -18.83
C PRO A 194 14.17 -12.00 -19.92
N VAL A 195 13.01 -11.84 -20.54
CA VAL A 195 12.47 -12.75 -21.57
C VAL A 195 12.19 -12.08 -22.92
N GLY A 196 12.70 -10.84 -23.13
CA GLY A 196 12.49 -10.09 -24.38
C GLY A 196 11.20 -9.27 -24.37
N ARG A 197 10.51 -9.12 -25.52
CA ARG A 197 9.35 -8.23 -25.70
C ARG A 197 8.10 -8.98 -26.17
N GLY A 198 6.97 -8.26 -26.20
CA GLY A 198 5.69 -8.71 -26.75
C GLY A 198 4.99 -9.75 -25.89
N GLU A 199 4.15 -10.56 -26.52
CA GLU A 199 3.26 -11.53 -25.85
C GLU A 199 3.99 -12.48 -24.88
N LYS A 200 5.23 -12.89 -25.24
CA LYS A 200 6.05 -13.76 -24.36
C LYS A 200 6.39 -13.06 -23.04
N ALA A 201 6.67 -11.76 -23.08
CA ALA A 201 6.95 -10.96 -21.92
C ALA A 201 5.70 -10.83 -21.02
N GLU A 202 4.55 -10.51 -21.60
CA GLU A 202 3.29 -10.43 -20.86
C GLU A 202 2.92 -11.77 -20.21
N LYS A 203 3.02 -12.89 -20.95
CA LYS A 203 2.76 -14.24 -20.41
C LYS A 203 3.70 -14.58 -19.25
N TRP A 204 4.97 -14.19 -19.33
CA TRP A 204 5.95 -14.44 -18.27
C TRP A 204 5.64 -13.59 -17.03
N VAL A 205 5.34 -12.29 -17.19
CA VAL A 205 4.98 -11.42 -16.06
C VAL A 205 3.74 -11.96 -15.37
N ARG A 206 2.64 -12.13 -16.10
CA ARG A 206 1.36 -12.58 -15.55
C ARG A 206 1.41 -13.98 -14.94
N GLY A 207 1.97 -14.94 -15.66
CA GLY A 207 1.91 -16.36 -15.32
C GLY A 207 3.05 -16.86 -14.45
N MET A 208 4.10 -16.08 -14.27
CA MET A 208 5.28 -16.49 -13.51
C MET A 208 5.71 -15.44 -12.49
N ASN A 209 6.14 -14.24 -12.91
CA ASN A 209 6.79 -13.33 -12.00
C ASN A 209 5.82 -12.70 -11.00
N ASP A 210 4.72 -12.10 -11.49
CA ASP A 210 3.68 -11.54 -10.63
C ASP A 210 2.93 -12.65 -9.88
N LYS A 211 2.63 -13.75 -10.59
CA LYS A 211 1.93 -14.89 -9.98
C LYS A 211 2.67 -15.45 -8.76
N ALA A 212 3.99 -15.63 -8.84
CA ALA A 212 4.75 -16.18 -7.73
C ALA A 212 4.76 -15.25 -6.49
N PHE A 213 4.75 -13.93 -6.70
CA PHE A 213 4.62 -12.97 -5.61
C PHE A 213 3.19 -12.98 -5.01
N ILE A 214 2.17 -13.00 -5.87
CA ILE A 214 0.77 -13.09 -5.44
C ILE A 214 0.53 -14.40 -4.68
N ASP A 215 0.98 -15.54 -5.19
CA ASP A 215 0.85 -16.83 -4.51
C ASP A 215 1.47 -16.79 -3.12
N ALA A 216 2.67 -16.19 -2.97
CA ALA A 216 3.30 -16.04 -1.65
C ALA A 216 2.50 -15.15 -0.68
N LEU A 217 1.79 -14.12 -1.20
CA LEU A 217 0.88 -13.32 -0.39
C LEU A 217 -0.38 -14.11 0.00
N LEU A 218 -0.93 -14.91 -0.92
CA LEU A 218 -2.10 -15.76 -0.67
C LEU A 218 -1.78 -16.89 0.32
N ASP A 219 -0.57 -17.43 0.27
CA ASP A 219 -0.04 -18.39 1.24
C ASP A 219 0.34 -17.72 2.58
N MET A 220 0.12 -16.41 2.73
CA MET A 220 0.47 -15.59 3.89
C MET A 220 1.95 -15.74 4.31
N ASN A 221 2.85 -15.89 3.33
CA ASN A 221 4.26 -16.15 3.55
C ASN A 221 5.13 -14.90 3.28
N CYS A 222 5.36 -14.10 4.32
CA CYS A 222 6.16 -12.87 4.26
C CYS A 222 7.57 -13.10 3.70
N GLU A 223 8.22 -14.20 4.08
CA GLU A 223 9.62 -14.47 3.72
C GLU A 223 9.75 -14.83 2.23
N THR A 224 8.84 -15.68 1.73
CA THR A 224 8.79 -16.05 0.32
C THR A 224 8.44 -14.83 -0.55
N ALA A 225 7.45 -14.01 -0.16
CA ALA A 225 7.08 -12.80 -0.87
C ALA A 225 8.24 -11.82 -0.97
N LEU A 226 8.90 -11.50 0.16
CA LEU A 226 10.04 -10.60 0.19
C LEU A 226 11.20 -11.12 -0.65
N ALA A 227 11.59 -12.38 -0.45
CA ALA A 227 12.71 -12.99 -1.15
C ALA A 227 12.48 -13.06 -2.67
N HIS A 228 11.24 -13.32 -3.11
CA HIS A 228 10.90 -13.32 -4.53
C HIS A 228 10.98 -11.90 -5.11
N ALA A 229 10.36 -10.92 -4.46
CA ALA A 229 10.38 -9.54 -4.92
C ALA A 229 11.79 -8.98 -5.05
N VAL A 230 12.65 -9.17 -4.04
CA VAL A 230 14.03 -8.68 -4.05
C VAL A 230 14.87 -9.35 -5.16
N ARG A 231 14.69 -10.66 -5.38
CA ARG A 231 15.48 -11.38 -6.39
C ARG A 231 14.97 -11.22 -7.81
N LYS A 232 13.68 -11.01 -8.01
CA LYS A 232 13.01 -11.06 -9.32
C LYS A 232 12.37 -9.75 -9.73
N GLY A 233 12.43 -8.70 -8.89
CA GLY A 233 11.82 -7.42 -9.20
C GLY A 233 10.30 -7.51 -9.38
N SER A 234 9.63 -8.40 -8.65
CA SER A 234 8.19 -8.66 -8.81
C SER A 234 7.29 -7.70 -8.02
N ALA A 235 7.85 -6.81 -7.23
CA ALA A 235 7.13 -5.75 -6.53
C ALA A 235 8.07 -4.55 -6.30
N CYS A 236 7.60 -3.33 -6.59
CA CYS A 236 8.39 -2.10 -6.42
C CYS A 236 8.53 -1.70 -4.94
N SER A 237 7.58 -2.11 -4.11
CA SER A 237 7.50 -1.76 -2.69
C SER A 237 7.27 -3.01 -1.83
N ALA A 238 8.12 -4.03 -2.00
CA ALA A 238 7.98 -5.32 -1.30
C ALA A 238 7.95 -5.18 0.23
N GLY A 239 8.68 -4.20 0.79
CA GLY A 239 8.64 -3.90 2.22
C GLY A 239 7.26 -3.47 2.71
N ALA A 240 6.55 -2.67 1.91
CA ALA A 240 5.19 -2.24 2.20
C ALA A 240 4.21 -3.43 2.22
N ALA A 241 4.29 -4.29 1.20
CA ALA A 241 3.45 -5.48 1.11
C ALA A 241 3.67 -6.43 2.29
N VAL A 242 4.94 -6.68 2.64
CA VAL A 242 5.30 -7.56 3.76
C VAL A 242 4.92 -6.97 5.11
N ALA A 243 4.98 -5.64 5.28
CA ALA A 243 4.50 -4.98 6.48
C ALA A 243 2.97 -5.14 6.64
N ALA A 244 2.19 -4.93 5.58
CA ALA A 244 0.74 -5.13 5.63
C ALA A 244 0.37 -6.60 5.92
N LEU A 245 1.07 -7.56 5.32
CA LEU A 245 0.88 -8.97 5.61
C LEU A 245 1.28 -9.32 7.05
N GLY A 246 2.40 -8.79 7.56
CA GLY A 246 2.81 -8.96 8.95
C GLY A 246 1.79 -8.42 9.94
N PHE A 247 1.21 -7.25 9.64
CA PHE A 247 0.10 -6.68 10.41
C PHE A 247 -1.14 -7.59 10.36
N ALA A 248 -1.53 -8.07 9.17
CA ALA A 248 -2.68 -8.95 9.01
C ALA A 248 -2.57 -10.21 9.87
N ILE A 249 -1.41 -10.87 9.84
CA ILE A 249 -1.13 -12.07 10.64
C ILE A 249 -1.24 -11.76 12.15
N GLU A 250 -0.61 -10.69 12.62
CA GLU A 250 -0.65 -10.27 14.02
C GLU A 250 -2.08 -9.90 14.47
N ALA A 251 -2.86 -9.27 13.57
CA ALA A 251 -4.26 -8.96 13.80
C ALA A 251 -5.19 -10.19 13.69
N GLY A 252 -4.64 -11.40 13.47
CA GLY A 252 -5.37 -12.65 13.42
C GLY A 252 -6.11 -12.91 12.10
N ALA A 253 -5.61 -12.39 10.97
CA ALA A 253 -6.08 -12.82 9.66
C ALA A 253 -5.66 -14.27 9.39
N THR A 254 -6.56 -15.08 8.82
CA THR A 254 -6.33 -16.48 8.49
C THR A 254 -6.43 -16.79 7.02
N ASP A 255 -7.02 -15.88 6.26
CA ASP A 255 -7.30 -16.06 4.84
C ASP A 255 -6.82 -14.88 4.02
N ALA A 256 -6.44 -15.13 2.76
CA ALA A 256 -6.01 -14.14 1.81
C ALA A 256 -6.74 -14.34 0.47
N HIS A 257 -7.21 -13.26 -0.13
CA HIS A 257 -8.04 -13.28 -1.34
C HIS A 257 -7.48 -12.35 -2.39
N LEU A 258 -7.23 -12.86 -3.60
CA LEU A 258 -6.94 -12.03 -4.76
C LEU A 258 -8.24 -11.40 -5.26
N LEU A 259 -8.42 -10.10 -5.03
CA LEU A 259 -9.62 -9.37 -5.47
C LEU A 259 -9.59 -9.07 -6.97
N ALA A 260 -8.43 -8.67 -7.48
CA ALA A 260 -8.24 -8.36 -8.89
C ALA A 260 -6.75 -8.39 -9.27
N TYR A 261 -6.48 -8.68 -10.54
CA TYR A 261 -5.17 -8.56 -11.18
C TYR A 261 -5.33 -7.94 -12.57
N ALA A 262 -4.45 -7.01 -12.90
CA ALA A 262 -4.37 -6.41 -14.23
C ALA A 262 -2.92 -6.04 -14.58
N THR A 263 -2.70 -5.61 -15.82
CA THR A 263 -1.47 -4.91 -16.23
C THR A 263 -1.85 -3.60 -16.91
N SER A 264 -0.91 -2.66 -16.99
CA SER A 264 -1.13 -1.39 -17.70
C SER A 264 -1.44 -1.58 -19.19
N LEU A 265 -1.17 -2.75 -19.75
CA LEU A 265 -1.52 -3.12 -21.14
C LEU A 265 -3.05 -3.18 -21.38
N ALA A 266 -3.84 -3.35 -20.33
CA ALA A 266 -5.30 -3.27 -20.43
C ALA A 266 -5.79 -1.86 -20.77
N VAL A 267 -4.99 -0.84 -20.47
CA VAL A 267 -5.29 0.58 -20.72
C VAL A 267 -4.54 1.10 -21.95
N ARG A 268 -3.27 0.76 -22.07
CA ARG A 268 -2.41 1.21 -23.16
C ARG A 268 -1.42 0.13 -23.58
N GLN A 269 -1.43 -0.21 -24.87
CA GLN A 269 -0.44 -1.12 -25.45
C GLN A 269 0.93 -0.43 -25.54
N ASP A 270 1.96 -1.05 -24.97
CA ASP A 270 3.32 -0.52 -24.91
C ASP A 270 4.32 -1.68 -24.75
N ASP A 271 5.58 -1.47 -25.13
CA ASP A 271 6.68 -2.40 -24.83
C ASP A 271 7.09 -2.38 -23.35
N SER A 272 6.72 -1.35 -22.61
CA SER A 272 6.91 -1.21 -21.18
C SER A 272 5.57 -1.21 -20.47
N PHE A 273 5.43 -2.06 -19.46
CA PHE A 273 4.19 -2.22 -18.72
C PHE A 273 4.42 -2.60 -17.26
N VAL A 274 3.38 -2.44 -16.45
CA VAL A 274 3.41 -2.70 -15.01
C VAL A 274 2.28 -3.65 -14.64
N GLY A 275 2.57 -4.61 -13.76
CA GLY A 275 1.56 -5.47 -13.14
C GLY A 275 0.93 -4.83 -11.91
N TYR A 276 -0.33 -5.13 -11.65
CA TYR A 276 -1.12 -4.61 -10.52
C TYR A 276 -1.94 -5.73 -9.89
N ALA A 277 -1.96 -5.80 -8.57
CA ALA A 277 -2.86 -6.69 -7.83
C ALA A 277 -3.51 -5.98 -6.66
N ALA A 278 -4.75 -6.35 -6.38
CA ALA A 278 -5.45 -6.07 -5.14
C ALA A 278 -5.64 -7.38 -4.37
N VAL A 279 -5.14 -7.44 -3.13
CA VAL A 279 -5.26 -8.61 -2.26
C VAL A 279 -5.84 -8.18 -0.92
N ALA A 280 -6.77 -8.95 -0.36
CA ALA A 280 -7.36 -8.72 0.95
C ALA A 280 -6.96 -9.85 1.92
N PHE A 281 -6.67 -9.49 3.17
CA PHE A 281 -6.37 -10.41 4.27
C PHE A 281 -7.49 -10.31 5.32
N THR A 282 -8.22 -11.41 5.56
CA THR A 282 -9.40 -11.48 6.45
C THR A 282 -9.20 -12.37 7.67
#